data_ab73c40d8dbecb860bce2731d38c2d3e
#
_entry.id   ab73c40d8dbecb860bce2731d38c2d3e
#
_cell.length_a   1.000
_cell.length_b   1.000
_cell.length_c   1.000
_cell.angle_alpha   90.00
_cell.angle_beta   90.00
_cell.angle_gamma   90.00
#
_symmetry.space_group_name_H-M   'P 1'
#
loop_
_entity.id
_entity.type
_entity.pdbx_description
1 polymer ?
#
loop_
_entity_poly.entity_id
_entity_poly.type
_entity_poly.pdbx_seq_one_letter_code
_entity_poly.pdbx_strand_id
1 'polypeptide(L)'
;MLTYTMDVLPESIWLRTTPGASAMGQPYVCTEAGQYLAQGHFSTTRTHKESYLLFYTLRGAGLIEQGDDRVLLRAGQALLMDCRKPQRYATAPGQHCWHHDWVHLDGAGVAAMAEWLIPEGKLTPITLTDQKVEEQFKTIFAELESGTVDSMLQVSLALHQLLTLCAQGLLNQEQTESNQQVIQQAAQTIREKYNQPLSLNDLLRQAHMSRSYFLRLFRRYMGTTPYNYLISTRITQAKALLALTDRSVSEIGREVGFGDASNFSARFSAAVGQSPMQYRRSALHQAEKEQE
;
A
#
# COMPACT_ATOMS: atom_id res chain seq x y z
N MET A 1 -23.99 13.01 -8.09
CA MET A 1 -24.41 13.24 -9.49
C MET A 1 -23.41 12.54 -10.40
N LEU A 2 -23.86 11.89 -11.47
CA LEU A 2 -23.03 11.26 -12.50
C LEU A 2 -23.44 11.81 -13.86
N THR A 3 -22.46 12.30 -14.62
CA THR A 3 -22.65 12.76 -16.01
C THR A 3 -21.56 12.13 -16.87
N TYR A 4 -21.91 11.67 -18.07
CA TYR A 4 -20.93 11.01 -18.94
C TYR A 4 -21.26 11.19 -20.41
N THR A 5 -20.24 11.14 -21.25
CA THR A 5 -20.31 10.98 -22.69
C THR A 5 -19.63 9.68 -23.06
N MET A 6 -20.41 8.66 -23.41
CA MET A 6 -19.93 7.30 -23.72
C MET A 6 -19.53 7.19 -25.19
N ASP A 7 -18.50 7.93 -25.58
CA ASP A 7 -17.87 7.82 -26.90
C ASP A 7 -16.84 6.68 -26.85
N VAL A 8 -17.34 5.43 -26.96
CA VAL A 8 -16.54 4.19 -26.89
C VAL A 8 -16.91 3.27 -28.05
N LEU A 9 -15.95 2.45 -28.50
CA LEU A 9 -16.21 1.44 -29.53
C LEU A 9 -17.11 0.31 -28.98
N PRO A 10 -17.89 -0.39 -29.84
CA PRO A 10 -18.83 -1.44 -29.42
C PRO A 10 -18.19 -2.63 -28.70
N GLU A 11 -16.89 -2.88 -28.95
CA GLU A 11 -16.13 -3.97 -28.33
C GLU A 11 -15.70 -3.66 -26.89
N SER A 12 -16.06 -2.48 -26.37
CA SER A 12 -15.78 -2.11 -24.97
C SER A 12 -16.52 -3.02 -24.00
N ILE A 13 -15.85 -3.39 -22.92
CA ILE A 13 -16.35 -4.28 -21.87
C ILE A 13 -16.80 -3.43 -20.67
N TRP A 14 -17.95 -3.75 -20.11
CA TRP A 14 -18.43 -3.18 -18.86
C TRP A 14 -19.15 -4.23 -18.03
N LEU A 15 -18.51 -4.71 -16.99
CA LEU A 15 -18.99 -5.73 -16.06
C LEU A 15 -19.42 -5.10 -14.75
N ARG A 16 -20.54 -5.55 -14.21
CA ARG A 16 -21.06 -5.14 -12.90
C ARG A 16 -21.41 -6.35 -12.07
N THR A 17 -21.07 -6.31 -10.80
CA THR A 17 -21.46 -7.35 -9.85
C THR A 17 -22.04 -6.72 -8.59
N THR A 18 -22.93 -7.48 -7.94
CA THR A 18 -23.36 -7.18 -6.57
C THR A 18 -22.71 -8.21 -5.66
N PRO A 19 -21.60 -7.86 -4.97
CA PRO A 19 -20.89 -8.82 -4.15
C PRO A 19 -21.76 -9.36 -3.02
N GLY A 20 -21.83 -10.68 -2.88
CA GLY A 20 -22.47 -11.33 -1.74
C GLY A 20 -21.66 -11.19 -0.44
N ALA A 21 -22.21 -11.64 0.69
CA ALA A 21 -21.59 -11.53 2.00
C ALA A 21 -20.17 -12.13 2.06
N SER A 22 -19.94 -13.27 1.39
CA SER A 22 -18.62 -13.92 1.32
C SER A 22 -17.58 -13.07 0.56
N ALA A 23 -18.00 -12.39 -0.50
CA ALA A 23 -17.14 -11.50 -1.27
C ALA A 23 -16.82 -10.22 -0.49
N MET A 24 -17.81 -9.65 0.20
CA MET A 24 -17.64 -8.46 1.04
C MET A 24 -16.69 -8.70 2.24
N GLY A 25 -16.50 -9.94 2.65
CA GLY A 25 -15.52 -10.34 3.67
C GLY A 25 -14.08 -10.41 3.16
N GLN A 26 -13.84 -10.29 1.85
CA GLN A 26 -12.50 -10.32 1.28
C GLN A 26 -11.76 -8.98 1.49
N PRO A 27 -10.42 -8.99 1.60
CA PRO A 27 -9.64 -7.76 1.77
C PRO A 27 -9.71 -6.84 0.54
N TYR A 28 -9.96 -7.39 -0.64
CA TYR A 28 -10.12 -6.67 -1.89
C TYR A 28 -11.39 -7.14 -2.61
N VAL A 29 -12.28 -6.21 -2.91
CA VAL A 29 -13.60 -6.47 -3.52
C VAL A 29 -13.73 -5.66 -4.80
N CYS A 30 -14.19 -6.29 -5.89
CA CYS A 30 -14.55 -5.60 -7.12
C CYS A 30 -16.08 -5.42 -7.18
N THR A 31 -16.53 -4.22 -7.55
CA THR A 31 -17.94 -3.92 -7.79
C THR A 31 -18.26 -3.68 -9.26
N GLU A 32 -17.32 -3.13 -9.99
CA GLU A 32 -17.44 -2.87 -11.42
C GLU A 32 -16.05 -2.93 -12.05
N ALA A 33 -15.94 -3.49 -13.25
CA ALA A 33 -14.71 -3.49 -14.04
C ALA A 33 -15.03 -3.39 -15.53
N GLY A 34 -14.06 -2.97 -16.32
CA GLY A 34 -14.21 -2.95 -17.75
C GLY A 34 -12.98 -2.52 -18.51
N GLN A 35 -13.07 -2.66 -19.83
CA GLN A 35 -12.13 -2.12 -20.78
C GLN A 35 -12.87 -1.16 -21.69
N TYR A 36 -12.49 0.11 -21.71
CA TYR A 36 -13.06 1.07 -22.62
C TYR A 36 -12.10 1.38 -23.77
N LEU A 37 -12.58 1.14 -24.98
CA LEU A 37 -11.96 1.61 -26.21
C LEU A 37 -12.46 3.04 -26.50
N ALA A 38 -12.18 3.94 -25.58
CA ALA A 38 -12.70 5.31 -25.58
C ALA A 38 -12.13 6.14 -26.73
N GLN A 39 -13.00 6.93 -27.36
CA GLN A 39 -12.69 7.82 -28.48
C GLN A 39 -12.53 9.27 -27.99
N GLY A 40 -12.36 10.21 -28.92
CA GLY A 40 -11.96 11.58 -28.65
C GLY A 40 -12.90 12.40 -27.75
N HIS A 41 -14.20 12.07 -27.69
CA HIS A 41 -15.19 12.82 -26.91
C HIS A 41 -15.57 12.10 -25.59
N PHE A 42 -14.95 10.97 -25.27
CA PHE A 42 -15.23 10.25 -24.03
C PHE A 42 -14.96 11.12 -22.80
N SER A 43 -15.94 11.17 -21.89
CA SER A 43 -15.77 11.82 -20.59
C SER A 43 -16.74 11.28 -19.53
N THR A 44 -16.31 11.30 -18.28
CA THR A 44 -17.14 11.00 -17.10
C THR A 44 -16.84 12.04 -16.01
N THR A 45 -17.90 12.55 -15.39
CA THR A 45 -17.81 13.40 -14.20
C THR A 45 -18.70 12.80 -13.11
N ARG A 46 -18.16 12.65 -11.92
CA ARG A 46 -18.88 12.08 -10.77
C ARG A 46 -18.54 12.86 -9.51
N THR A 47 -19.54 13.11 -8.66
CA THR A 47 -19.36 13.83 -7.40
C THR A 47 -18.94 12.92 -6.25
N HIS A 48 -19.42 11.66 -6.25
CA HIS A 48 -19.16 10.71 -5.17
C HIS A 48 -19.48 9.26 -5.57
N LYS A 49 -18.64 8.32 -5.12
CA LYS A 49 -18.92 6.87 -5.11
C LYS A 49 -18.08 6.22 -3.99
N GLU A 50 -18.69 5.36 -3.18
CA GLU A 50 -18.01 4.60 -2.13
C GLU A 50 -17.13 3.49 -2.73
N SER A 51 -16.01 3.88 -3.30
CA SER A 51 -15.00 2.95 -3.85
C SER A 51 -13.72 3.71 -4.21
N TYR A 52 -12.67 2.96 -4.47
CA TYR A 52 -11.51 3.42 -5.23
C TYR A 52 -11.68 3.04 -6.69
N LEU A 53 -10.96 3.72 -7.59
CA LEU A 53 -10.93 3.42 -9.03
C LEU A 53 -9.48 3.33 -9.48
N LEU A 54 -9.10 2.18 -10.00
CA LEU A 54 -7.81 1.95 -10.64
C LEU A 54 -7.99 1.98 -12.16
N PHE A 55 -7.19 2.79 -12.81
CA PHE A 55 -7.02 2.82 -14.27
C PHE A 55 -5.70 2.21 -14.68
N TYR A 56 -5.68 1.57 -15.84
CA TYR A 56 -4.47 1.24 -16.60
C TYR A 56 -4.67 1.60 -18.06
N THR A 57 -3.80 2.45 -18.60
CA THR A 57 -3.91 2.92 -19.99
C THR A 57 -3.19 1.98 -20.94
N LEU A 58 -3.92 1.44 -21.91
CA LEU A 58 -3.39 0.55 -22.96
C LEU A 58 -2.88 1.35 -24.17
N ARG A 59 -3.62 2.41 -24.57
CA ARG A 59 -3.30 3.23 -25.76
C ARG A 59 -3.85 4.63 -25.61
N GLY A 60 -3.16 5.63 -26.19
CA GLY A 60 -3.56 7.03 -26.12
C GLY A 60 -3.27 7.64 -24.75
N ALA A 61 -4.10 8.60 -24.34
CA ALA A 61 -3.98 9.21 -23.04
C ALA A 61 -5.31 9.72 -22.48
N GLY A 62 -5.48 9.58 -21.17
CA GLY A 62 -6.58 10.16 -20.40
C GLY A 62 -6.13 11.38 -19.60
N LEU A 63 -7.04 12.33 -19.40
CA LEU A 63 -6.90 13.42 -18.46
C LEU A 63 -7.76 13.13 -17.25
N ILE A 64 -7.13 13.04 -16.06
CA ILE A 64 -7.79 12.77 -14.78
C ILE A 64 -7.72 14.04 -13.94
N GLU A 65 -8.85 14.45 -13.35
CA GLU A 65 -8.99 15.65 -12.54
C GLU A 65 -9.70 15.31 -11.22
N GLN A 66 -9.13 15.70 -10.09
CA GLN A 66 -9.73 15.55 -8.76
C GLN A 66 -9.24 16.67 -7.84
N GLY A 67 -10.14 17.53 -7.35
CA GLY A 67 -9.76 18.75 -6.64
C GLY A 67 -8.89 19.65 -7.51
N ASP A 68 -7.73 20.05 -6.99
CA ASP A 68 -6.73 20.85 -7.72
C ASP A 68 -5.77 20.00 -8.57
N ASP A 69 -5.81 18.68 -8.42
CA ASP A 69 -4.93 17.76 -9.16
C ASP A 69 -5.47 17.56 -10.59
N ARG A 70 -4.55 17.70 -11.54
CA ARG A 70 -4.80 17.46 -12.95
C ARG A 70 -3.64 16.70 -13.56
N VAL A 71 -3.85 15.44 -13.92
CA VAL A 71 -2.78 14.55 -14.40
C VAL A 71 -3.12 13.91 -15.73
N LEU A 72 -2.10 13.72 -16.55
CA LEU A 72 -2.18 13.01 -17.82
C LEU A 72 -1.75 11.56 -17.61
N LEU A 73 -2.64 10.62 -17.94
CA LEU A 73 -2.38 9.19 -17.83
C LEU A 73 -2.14 8.61 -19.22
N ARG A 74 -0.89 8.20 -19.50
CA ARG A 74 -0.42 7.72 -20.80
C ARG A 74 -0.38 6.19 -20.87
N ALA A 75 -0.24 5.65 -22.08
CA ALA A 75 -0.04 4.21 -22.29
C ALA A 75 1.08 3.65 -21.39
N GLY A 76 0.83 2.48 -20.78
CA GLY A 76 1.71 1.86 -19.81
C GLY A 76 1.66 2.47 -18.40
N GLN A 77 0.73 3.40 -18.15
CA GLN A 77 0.57 4.00 -16.81
C GLN A 77 -0.74 3.57 -16.15
N ALA A 78 -0.65 3.31 -14.85
CA ALA A 78 -1.79 3.13 -13.96
C ALA A 78 -1.97 4.33 -13.03
N LEU A 79 -3.17 4.47 -12.45
CA LEU A 79 -3.49 5.48 -11.45
C LEU A 79 -4.62 4.97 -10.56
N LEU A 80 -4.40 5.03 -9.25
CA LEU A 80 -5.45 4.82 -8.25
C LEU A 80 -6.01 6.17 -7.79
N MET A 81 -7.34 6.27 -7.67
CA MET A 81 -8.00 7.45 -7.13
C MET A 81 -9.12 7.09 -6.14
N ASP A 82 -9.36 7.97 -5.17
CA ASP A 82 -10.47 7.85 -4.21
C ASP A 82 -11.74 8.49 -4.78
N CYS A 83 -12.71 7.68 -5.15
CA CYS A 83 -13.97 8.14 -5.74
C CYS A 83 -14.95 8.81 -4.77
N ARG A 84 -14.64 8.87 -3.47
CA ARG A 84 -15.44 9.63 -2.50
C ARG A 84 -15.32 11.14 -2.70
N LYS A 85 -14.29 11.58 -3.44
CA LYS A 85 -14.09 12.98 -3.85
C LYS A 85 -14.67 13.23 -5.24
N PRO A 86 -15.09 14.46 -5.55
CA PRO A 86 -15.50 14.83 -6.91
C PRO A 86 -14.35 14.59 -7.89
N GLN A 87 -14.66 13.95 -9.01
CA GLN A 87 -13.66 13.63 -10.04
C GLN A 87 -14.21 13.76 -11.45
N ARG A 88 -13.32 14.01 -12.39
CA ARG A 88 -13.55 13.96 -13.82
C ARG A 88 -12.43 13.22 -14.52
N TYR A 89 -12.77 12.42 -15.50
CA TYR A 89 -11.81 11.79 -16.39
C TYR A 89 -12.34 11.74 -17.82
N ALA A 90 -11.44 11.95 -18.78
CA ALA A 90 -11.81 12.08 -20.19
C ALA A 90 -10.63 11.68 -21.08
N THR A 91 -10.89 11.41 -22.36
CA THR A 91 -9.82 11.40 -23.37
C THR A 91 -9.10 12.75 -23.34
N ALA A 92 -7.77 12.71 -23.29
CA ALA A 92 -6.98 13.94 -23.14
C ALA A 92 -7.11 14.85 -24.37
N PRO A 93 -7.10 16.18 -24.22
CA PRO A 93 -7.16 17.12 -25.32
C PRO A 93 -6.08 16.82 -26.37
N GLY A 94 -6.48 16.80 -27.65
CA GLY A 94 -5.59 16.49 -28.77
C GLY A 94 -5.31 15.00 -28.99
N GLN A 95 -5.88 14.12 -28.18
CA GLN A 95 -5.84 12.68 -28.39
C GLN A 95 -7.08 12.20 -29.13
N HIS A 96 -6.91 11.25 -30.05
CA HIS A 96 -8.01 10.63 -30.78
C HIS A 96 -8.69 9.51 -30.01
N CYS A 97 -7.98 8.90 -29.04
CA CYS A 97 -8.50 7.82 -28.20
C CYS A 97 -7.81 7.75 -26.84
N TRP A 98 -8.49 7.07 -25.93
CA TRP A 98 -7.93 6.64 -24.66
C TRP A 98 -8.44 5.23 -24.34
N HIS A 99 -7.72 4.19 -24.79
CA HIS A 99 -8.04 2.81 -24.47
C HIS A 99 -7.48 2.47 -23.11
N HIS A 100 -8.32 2.02 -22.20
CA HIS A 100 -7.92 1.75 -20.83
C HIS A 100 -8.76 0.65 -20.17
N ASP A 101 -8.10 -0.11 -19.31
CA ASP A 101 -8.74 -0.98 -18.34
C ASP A 101 -9.02 -0.18 -17.08
N TRP A 102 -10.12 -0.53 -16.41
CA TRP A 102 -10.50 0.10 -15.17
C TRP A 102 -11.23 -0.87 -14.24
N VAL A 103 -11.08 -0.66 -12.92
CA VAL A 103 -11.76 -1.45 -11.90
C VAL A 103 -12.13 -0.57 -10.72
N HIS A 104 -13.40 -0.61 -10.32
CA HIS A 104 -13.85 -0.10 -9.03
C HIS A 104 -13.61 -1.15 -7.97
N LEU A 105 -12.86 -0.78 -6.94
CA LEU A 105 -12.45 -1.69 -5.87
C LEU A 105 -12.69 -1.07 -4.50
N ASP A 106 -12.94 -1.94 -3.52
CA ASP A 106 -13.15 -1.60 -2.11
C ASP A 106 -12.61 -2.73 -1.22
N GLY A 107 -12.76 -2.60 0.09
CA GLY A 107 -12.32 -3.56 1.09
C GLY A 107 -11.21 -3.02 1.99
N ALA A 108 -11.00 -3.69 3.11
CA ALA A 108 -10.06 -3.24 4.15
C ALA A 108 -8.61 -3.14 3.64
N GLY A 109 -8.20 -4.01 2.70
CA GLY A 109 -6.86 -3.99 2.12
C GLY A 109 -6.61 -2.80 1.18
N VAL A 110 -7.66 -2.29 0.52
CA VAL A 110 -7.54 -1.18 -0.43
C VAL A 110 -7.16 0.11 0.27
N ALA A 111 -7.76 0.41 1.42
CA ALA A 111 -7.47 1.62 2.19
C ALA A 111 -5.99 1.70 2.59
N ALA A 112 -5.41 0.59 3.06
CA ALA A 112 -4.00 0.51 3.41
C ALA A 112 -3.08 0.72 2.18
N MET A 113 -3.43 0.15 1.02
CA MET A 113 -2.67 0.35 -0.22
C MET A 113 -2.82 1.77 -0.78
N ALA A 114 -3.99 2.40 -0.60
CA ALA A 114 -4.24 3.75 -1.06
C ALA A 114 -3.35 4.80 -0.36
N GLU A 115 -2.99 4.59 0.92
CA GLU A 115 -2.01 5.45 1.63
C GLU A 115 -0.64 5.49 0.91
N TRP A 116 -0.27 4.41 0.21
CA TRP A 116 0.96 4.31 -0.56
C TRP A 116 0.80 4.86 -1.98
N LEU A 117 -0.30 4.53 -2.63
CA LEU A 117 -0.52 4.79 -4.05
C LEU A 117 -1.07 6.19 -4.34
N ILE A 118 -1.61 6.86 -3.31
CA ILE A 118 -2.11 8.24 -3.38
C ILE A 118 -1.34 9.09 -2.34
N PRO A 119 -0.01 9.26 -2.50
CA PRO A 119 0.82 9.93 -1.50
C PRO A 119 0.34 11.38 -1.29
N GLU A 120 0.17 11.77 -0.03
CA GLU A 120 -0.34 13.09 0.34
C GLU A 120 -1.74 13.41 -0.25
N GLY A 121 -2.49 12.39 -0.64
CA GLY A 121 -3.81 12.53 -1.27
C GLY A 121 -3.78 13.00 -2.73
N LYS A 122 -2.63 12.98 -3.39
CA LYS A 122 -2.41 13.47 -4.77
C LYS A 122 -2.51 12.37 -5.80
N LEU A 123 -3.09 12.68 -6.94
CA LEU A 123 -3.12 11.80 -8.10
C LEU A 123 -1.70 11.56 -8.61
N THR A 124 -1.25 10.30 -8.62
CA THR A 124 0.12 9.94 -9.00
C THR A 124 0.10 8.89 -10.11
N PRO A 125 0.39 9.25 -11.37
CA PRO A 125 0.56 8.28 -12.45
C PRO A 125 1.75 7.36 -12.17
N ILE A 126 1.54 6.05 -12.34
CA ILE A 126 2.53 5.01 -12.06
C ILE A 126 2.88 4.29 -13.35
N THR A 127 4.14 4.34 -13.76
CA THR A 127 4.60 3.60 -14.95
C THR A 127 4.78 2.12 -14.59
N LEU A 128 4.13 1.26 -15.36
CA LEU A 128 4.17 -0.19 -15.20
C LEU A 128 4.73 -0.81 -16.49
N THR A 129 5.79 -1.59 -16.36
CA THR A 129 6.45 -2.25 -17.49
C THR A 129 6.21 -3.76 -17.53
N ASP A 130 5.48 -4.29 -16.53
CA ASP A 130 5.23 -5.74 -16.40
C ASP A 130 3.95 -6.12 -17.15
N GLN A 131 4.07 -7.09 -18.07
CA GLN A 131 2.93 -7.66 -18.82
C GLN A 131 1.87 -8.31 -17.91
N LYS A 132 2.22 -8.67 -16.69
CA LYS A 132 1.30 -9.22 -15.70
C LYS A 132 0.13 -8.31 -15.36
N VAL A 133 0.24 -6.99 -15.59
CA VAL A 133 -0.86 -6.04 -15.36
C VAL A 133 -2.07 -6.40 -16.21
N GLU A 134 -1.87 -6.62 -17.51
CA GLU A 134 -2.95 -7.00 -18.42
C GLU A 134 -3.50 -8.40 -18.13
N GLU A 135 -2.65 -9.32 -17.66
CA GLU A 135 -3.07 -10.67 -17.25
C GLU A 135 -4.04 -10.60 -16.05
N GLN A 136 -3.75 -9.74 -15.06
CA GLN A 136 -4.63 -9.57 -13.91
C GLN A 136 -5.98 -8.95 -14.31
N PHE A 137 -6.01 -7.97 -15.20
CA PHE A 137 -7.27 -7.42 -15.69
C PHE A 137 -8.10 -8.48 -16.44
N LYS A 138 -7.47 -9.29 -17.30
CA LYS A 138 -8.14 -10.42 -17.98
C LYS A 138 -8.72 -11.42 -16.98
N THR A 139 -7.98 -11.76 -15.93
CA THR A 139 -8.48 -12.63 -14.85
C THR A 139 -9.70 -12.01 -14.18
N ILE A 140 -9.65 -10.72 -13.82
CA ILE A 140 -10.78 -10.02 -13.19
C ILE A 140 -12.01 -10.06 -14.11
N PHE A 141 -11.86 -9.78 -15.40
CA PHE A 141 -13.00 -9.80 -16.33
C PHE A 141 -13.62 -11.19 -16.44
N ALA A 142 -12.82 -12.24 -16.65
CA ALA A 142 -13.29 -13.62 -16.75
C ALA A 142 -13.99 -14.09 -15.46
N GLU A 143 -13.41 -13.80 -14.31
CA GLU A 143 -13.93 -14.28 -13.03
C GLU A 143 -15.16 -13.49 -12.55
N LEU A 144 -15.28 -12.19 -12.88
CA LEU A 144 -16.50 -11.42 -12.58
C LEU A 144 -17.73 -11.94 -13.30
N GLU A 145 -17.61 -12.50 -14.50
CA GLU A 145 -18.71 -13.12 -15.23
C GLU A 145 -19.16 -14.43 -14.59
N SER A 146 -18.26 -15.19 -14.00
CA SER A 146 -18.54 -16.50 -13.39
C SER A 146 -19.40 -16.42 -12.12
N GLY A 147 -19.16 -15.43 -11.26
CA GLY A 147 -19.95 -15.15 -10.04
C GLY A 147 -19.93 -16.25 -8.96
N THR A 148 -19.02 -17.22 -9.04
CA THR A 148 -18.87 -18.28 -8.02
C THR A 148 -18.05 -17.79 -6.81
N VAL A 149 -18.07 -18.55 -5.70
CA VAL A 149 -17.23 -18.22 -4.52
C VAL A 149 -15.75 -18.31 -4.88
N ASP A 150 -15.33 -19.28 -5.67
CA ASP A 150 -13.95 -19.41 -6.13
C ASP A 150 -13.53 -18.21 -6.98
N SER A 151 -14.39 -17.81 -7.94
CA SER A 151 -14.10 -16.63 -8.76
C SER A 151 -13.96 -15.34 -7.95
N MET A 152 -14.73 -15.19 -6.86
CA MET A 152 -14.56 -14.04 -5.96
C MET A 152 -13.19 -14.02 -5.26
N LEU A 153 -12.67 -15.19 -4.89
CA LEU A 153 -11.32 -15.33 -4.32
C LEU A 153 -10.25 -15.00 -5.36
N GLN A 154 -10.42 -15.47 -6.60
CA GLN A 154 -9.50 -15.16 -7.71
C GLN A 154 -9.49 -13.66 -8.04
N VAL A 155 -10.66 -13.00 -8.05
CA VAL A 155 -10.76 -11.54 -8.22
C VAL A 155 -10.03 -10.81 -7.09
N SER A 156 -10.22 -11.21 -5.83
CA SER A 156 -9.53 -10.59 -4.69
C SER A 156 -8.01 -10.73 -4.79
N LEU A 157 -7.53 -11.90 -5.21
CA LEU A 157 -6.10 -12.17 -5.45
C LEU A 157 -5.56 -11.30 -6.60
N ALA A 158 -6.26 -11.24 -7.73
CA ALA A 158 -5.86 -10.43 -8.88
C ALA A 158 -5.80 -8.93 -8.56
N LEU A 159 -6.76 -8.42 -7.79
CA LEU A 159 -6.74 -7.03 -7.29
C LEU A 159 -5.53 -6.76 -6.38
N HIS A 160 -5.21 -7.68 -5.46
CA HIS A 160 -4.02 -7.55 -4.62
C HIS A 160 -2.75 -7.53 -5.46
N GLN A 161 -2.64 -8.38 -6.47
CA GLN A 161 -1.50 -8.42 -7.39
C GLN A 161 -1.38 -7.12 -8.19
N LEU A 162 -2.48 -6.56 -8.74
CA LEU A 162 -2.48 -5.26 -9.41
C LEU A 162 -1.98 -4.14 -8.52
N LEU A 163 -2.50 -4.03 -7.30
CA LEU A 163 -2.07 -3.00 -6.35
C LEU A 163 -0.61 -3.18 -5.94
N THR A 164 -0.14 -4.42 -5.82
CA THR A 164 1.27 -4.73 -5.56
C THR A 164 2.16 -4.29 -6.71
N LEU A 165 1.78 -4.56 -7.96
CA LEU A 165 2.51 -4.10 -9.15
C LEU A 165 2.55 -2.56 -9.21
N CYS A 166 1.44 -1.89 -8.88
CA CYS A 166 1.42 -0.43 -8.76
C CYS A 166 2.39 0.08 -7.68
N ALA A 167 2.39 -0.53 -6.49
CA ALA A 167 3.31 -0.16 -5.42
C ALA A 167 4.78 -0.36 -5.83
N GLN A 168 5.11 -1.47 -6.47
CA GLN A 168 6.45 -1.74 -7.02
C GLN A 168 6.82 -0.72 -8.11
N GLY A 169 5.91 -0.41 -9.05
CA GLY A 169 6.12 0.60 -10.07
C GLY A 169 6.41 1.97 -9.47
N LEU A 170 5.66 2.36 -8.45
CA LEU A 170 5.87 3.61 -7.74
C LEU A 170 7.23 3.64 -7.01
N LEU A 171 7.64 2.53 -6.37
CA LEU A 171 8.97 2.39 -5.78
C LEU A 171 10.08 2.53 -6.84
N ASN A 172 9.90 1.94 -8.01
CA ASN A 172 10.87 1.98 -9.09
C ASN A 172 10.99 3.37 -9.76
N GLN A 173 9.89 4.14 -9.84
CA GLN A 173 9.91 5.49 -10.42
C GLN A 173 10.77 6.49 -9.62
N GLU A 174 10.92 6.29 -8.30
CA GLU A 174 11.80 7.12 -7.47
C GLU A 174 13.23 6.57 -7.37
N GLN A 175 13.50 5.44 -8.01
CA GLN A 175 14.85 4.87 -8.02
C GLN A 175 15.82 5.73 -8.86
N THR A 176 16.52 6.59 -8.14
CA THR A 176 17.97 6.51 -8.21
C THR A 176 18.34 5.31 -7.30
N GLU A 177 19.01 4.27 -7.80
CA GLU A 177 19.49 3.10 -7.03
C GLU A 177 20.16 3.50 -5.71
N SER A 178 20.72 4.69 -5.66
CA SER A 178 21.28 5.38 -4.52
C SER A 178 20.30 5.57 -3.35
N ASN A 179 19.05 5.97 -3.57
CA ASN A 179 18.13 6.31 -2.48
C ASN A 179 17.65 5.07 -1.70
N GLN A 180 17.36 3.98 -2.39
CA GLN A 180 16.96 2.73 -1.75
C GLN A 180 18.11 2.18 -0.91
N GLN A 181 19.34 2.17 -1.45
CA GLN A 181 20.53 1.72 -0.74
C GLN A 181 20.79 2.55 0.52
N VAL A 182 20.66 3.88 0.43
CA VAL A 182 20.82 4.78 1.59
C VAL A 182 19.79 4.46 2.69
N ILE A 183 18.53 4.24 2.33
CA ILE A 183 17.49 3.89 3.33
C ILE A 183 17.71 2.49 3.91
N GLN A 184 18.11 1.50 3.11
CA GLN A 184 18.48 0.17 3.59
C GLN A 184 19.66 0.23 4.55
N GLN A 185 20.67 1.03 4.26
CA GLN A 185 21.82 1.24 5.13
C GLN A 185 21.43 1.93 6.44
N ALA A 186 20.54 2.92 6.40
CA ALA A 186 20.00 3.53 7.62
C ALA A 186 19.23 2.51 8.48
N ALA A 187 18.40 1.64 7.88
CA ALA A 187 17.70 0.58 8.58
C ALA A 187 18.67 -0.45 9.15
N GLN A 188 19.75 -0.77 8.43
CA GLN A 188 20.82 -1.65 8.94
C GLN A 188 21.53 -1.02 10.12
N THR A 189 21.88 0.27 10.06
CA THR A 189 22.46 1.01 11.20
C THR A 189 21.57 0.95 12.44
N ILE A 190 20.25 1.06 12.27
CA ILE A 190 19.30 0.90 13.38
C ILE A 190 19.36 -0.51 13.95
N ARG A 191 19.38 -1.55 13.13
CA ARG A 191 19.46 -2.94 13.60
C ARG A 191 20.76 -3.27 14.32
N GLU A 192 21.86 -2.68 13.91
CA GLU A 192 23.18 -2.90 14.53
C GLU A 192 23.38 -2.10 15.82
N LYS A 193 22.79 -0.91 15.91
CA LYS A 193 22.99 0.03 17.02
C LYS A 193 21.73 0.27 17.86
N TYR A 194 20.74 -0.63 17.79
CA TYR A 194 19.45 -0.45 18.47
C TYR A 194 19.57 -0.20 19.98
N ASN A 195 20.57 -0.82 20.62
CA ASN A 195 20.80 -0.74 22.06
C ASN A 195 21.58 0.51 22.50
N GLN A 196 22.06 1.33 21.56
CA GLN A 196 22.80 2.55 21.80
C GLN A 196 21.90 3.80 21.65
N PRO A 197 22.31 4.95 22.16
CA PRO A 197 21.68 6.24 21.82
C PRO A 197 21.83 6.49 20.31
N LEU A 198 20.72 6.44 19.59
CA LEU A 198 20.67 6.70 18.16
C LEU A 198 19.62 7.76 17.88
N SER A 199 20.03 8.89 17.31
CA SER A 199 19.16 9.99 16.97
C SER A 199 18.83 10.02 15.47
N LEU A 200 17.71 10.66 15.10
CA LEU A 200 17.40 10.91 13.69
C LEU A 200 18.52 11.70 12.99
N ASN A 201 19.17 12.65 13.70
CA ASN A 201 20.26 13.44 13.12
C ASN A 201 21.48 12.58 12.77
N ASP A 202 21.73 11.49 13.48
CA ASP A 202 22.82 10.56 13.14
C ASP A 202 22.54 9.85 11.80
N LEU A 203 21.31 9.44 11.57
CA LEU A 203 20.87 8.84 10.31
C LEU A 203 20.88 9.86 9.15
N LEU A 204 20.45 11.09 9.40
CA LEU A 204 20.43 12.16 8.40
C LEU A 204 21.86 12.55 7.95
N ARG A 205 22.83 12.57 8.87
CA ARG A 205 24.24 12.82 8.52
C ARG A 205 24.80 11.76 7.58
N GLN A 206 24.42 10.50 7.77
CA GLN A 206 24.86 9.40 6.90
C GLN A 206 24.15 9.44 5.54
N ALA A 207 22.87 9.82 5.54
CA ALA A 207 22.04 9.82 4.35
C ALA A 207 22.30 10.99 3.39
N HIS A 208 22.89 12.08 3.85
CA HIS A 208 23.08 13.34 3.09
C HIS A 208 21.75 13.88 2.50
N MET A 209 20.63 13.67 3.18
CA MET A 209 19.30 14.06 2.75
C MET A 209 18.68 15.10 3.67
N SER A 210 17.72 15.89 3.16
CA SER A 210 16.88 16.71 4.01
C SER A 210 16.00 15.85 4.91
N ARG A 211 15.64 16.34 6.09
CA ARG A 211 14.82 15.62 7.07
C ARG A 211 13.50 15.12 6.48
N SER A 212 12.77 16.00 5.78
CA SER A 212 11.47 15.69 5.22
C SER A 212 11.57 14.61 4.12
N TYR A 213 12.58 14.73 3.26
CA TYR A 213 12.82 13.77 2.18
C TYR A 213 13.20 12.39 2.73
N PHE A 214 14.14 12.34 3.69
CA PHE A 214 14.55 11.09 4.35
C PHE A 214 13.37 10.39 5.06
N LEU A 215 12.56 11.11 5.83
CA LEU A 215 11.42 10.54 6.54
C LEU A 215 10.37 9.96 5.57
N ARG A 216 10.13 10.65 4.46
CA ARG A 216 9.23 10.19 3.40
C ARG A 216 9.76 8.89 2.78
N LEU A 217 11.03 8.86 2.36
CA LEU A 217 11.65 7.67 1.77
C LEU A 217 11.71 6.51 2.77
N PHE A 218 12.12 6.78 4.02
CA PHE A 218 12.19 5.73 5.03
C PHE A 218 10.82 5.07 5.28
N ARG A 219 9.76 5.89 5.42
CA ARG A 219 8.40 5.36 5.55
C ARG A 219 7.98 4.55 4.32
N ARG A 220 8.35 5.03 3.14
CA ARG A 220 8.03 4.37 1.87
C ARG A 220 8.73 3.00 1.73
N TYR A 221 10.04 2.91 1.98
CA TYR A 221 10.79 1.66 1.83
C TYR A 221 10.67 0.71 3.01
N MET A 222 10.48 1.23 4.22
CA MET A 222 10.45 0.44 5.46
C MET A 222 9.05 0.29 6.07
N GLY A 223 8.01 0.92 5.49
CA GLY A 223 6.63 0.86 5.96
C GLY A 223 6.34 1.64 7.24
N THR A 224 7.35 2.29 7.85
CA THR A 224 7.23 2.95 9.15
C THR A 224 8.25 4.09 9.31
N THR A 225 8.18 4.85 10.39
CA THR A 225 9.18 5.89 10.67
C THR A 225 10.47 5.29 11.24
N PRO A 226 11.65 5.95 11.10
CA PRO A 226 12.91 5.49 11.71
C PRO A 226 12.79 5.27 13.21
N TYR A 227 12.08 6.14 13.92
CA TYR A 227 11.84 6.02 15.36
C TYR A 227 11.02 4.76 15.69
N ASN A 228 9.91 4.54 15.02
CA ASN A 228 9.08 3.35 15.25
C ASN A 228 9.82 2.07 14.86
N TYR A 229 10.65 2.11 13.81
CA TYR A 229 11.50 1.01 13.40
C TYR A 229 12.53 0.65 14.52
N LEU A 230 13.15 1.67 15.12
CA LEU A 230 14.06 1.47 16.27
C LEU A 230 13.33 0.88 17.47
N ILE A 231 12.15 1.41 17.83
CA ILE A 231 11.35 0.87 18.94
C ILE A 231 10.94 -0.59 18.67
N SER A 232 10.46 -0.89 17.49
CA SER A 232 10.09 -2.26 17.09
C SER A 232 11.27 -3.22 17.19
N THR A 233 12.46 -2.81 16.73
CA THR A 233 13.69 -3.59 16.84
C THR A 233 14.04 -3.87 18.30
N ARG A 234 14.00 -2.85 19.17
CA ARG A 234 14.24 -3.02 20.62
C ARG A 234 13.25 -3.98 21.27
N ILE A 235 11.96 -3.87 20.94
CA ILE A 235 10.93 -4.77 21.46
C ILE A 235 11.15 -6.21 20.99
N THR A 236 11.53 -6.41 19.74
CA THR A 236 11.85 -7.75 19.21
C THR A 236 13.01 -8.39 19.98
N GLN A 237 14.07 -7.65 20.25
CA GLN A 237 15.21 -8.14 21.05
C GLN A 237 14.80 -8.39 22.51
N ALA A 238 14.00 -7.50 23.09
CA ALA A 238 13.48 -7.68 24.44
C ALA A 238 12.63 -8.95 24.60
N LYS A 239 11.80 -9.28 23.59
CA LYS A 239 11.02 -10.53 23.58
C LYS A 239 11.91 -11.76 23.67
N ALA A 240 13.02 -11.80 22.92
CA ALA A 240 13.97 -12.89 22.96
C ALA A 240 14.63 -13.01 24.35
N LEU A 241 15.09 -11.88 24.92
CA LEU A 241 15.72 -11.87 26.24
C LEU A 241 14.74 -12.25 27.37
N LEU A 242 13.48 -11.82 27.29
CA LEU A 242 12.44 -12.18 28.25
C LEU A 242 12.11 -13.68 28.22
N ALA A 243 12.14 -14.31 27.05
CA ALA A 243 11.87 -15.75 26.90
C ALA A 243 13.04 -16.64 27.26
N LEU A 244 14.27 -16.16 27.04
CA LEU A 244 15.49 -17.00 27.10
C LEU A 244 16.36 -16.74 28.36
N THR A 245 16.05 -15.73 29.18
CA THR A 245 16.87 -15.35 30.34
C THR A 245 16.04 -15.01 31.56
N ASP A 246 16.64 -15.19 32.76
CA ASP A 246 16.05 -14.80 34.06
C ASP A 246 16.34 -13.36 34.47
N ARG A 247 16.94 -12.54 33.58
CA ARG A 247 17.26 -11.13 33.85
C ARG A 247 16.02 -10.34 34.21
N SER A 248 16.14 -9.36 35.08
CA SER A 248 15.02 -8.53 35.45
C SER A 248 14.49 -7.69 34.26
N VAL A 249 13.23 -7.36 34.28
CA VAL A 249 12.59 -6.51 33.25
C VAL A 249 13.34 -5.17 33.10
N SER A 250 13.83 -4.61 34.22
CA SER A 250 14.60 -3.35 34.22
C SER A 250 15.98 -3.49 33.53
N GLU A 251 16.66 -4.61 33.74
CA GLU A 251 17.96 -4.91 33.10
C GLU A 251 17.77 -5.09 31.60
N ILE A 252 16.76 -5.88 31.20
CA ILE A 252 16.44 -6.08 29.77
C ILE A 252 16.10 -4.76 29.11
N GLY A 253 15.26 -3.91 29.73
CA GLY A 253 14.91 -2.60 29.19
C GLY A 253 16.14 -1.73 28.92
N ARG A 254 17.10 -1.68 29.86
CA ARG A 254 18.38 -0.97 29.68
C ARG A 254 19.26 -1.59 28.60
N GLU A 255 19.38 -2.89 28.58
CA GLU A 255 20.20 -3.62 27.59
C GLU A 255 19.72 -3.40 26.15
N VAL A 256 18.41 -3.36 25.92
CA VAL A 256 17.86 -3.07 24.59
C VAL A 256 17.77 -1.58 24.27
N GLY A 257 18.29 -0.70 25.15
CA GLY A 257 18.50 0.72 24.86
C GLY A 257 17.39 1.68 25.33
N PHE A 258 16.48 1.24 26.24
CA PHE A 258 15.56 2.19 26.88
C PHE A 258 16.20 2.90 28.06
N GLY A 259 15.95 4.21 28.18
CA GLY A 259 16.52 5.03 29.24
C GLY A 259 15.97 4.73 30.62
N ASP A 260 14.73 4.22 30.71
CA ASP A 260 14.08 3.84 31.97
C ASP A 260 13.12 2.66 31.80
N ALA A 261 12.86 1.94 32.89
CA ALA A 261 12.02 0.74 32.91
C ALA A 261 10.53 1.03 32.68
N SER A 262 10.06 2.21 33.05
CA SER A 262 8.65 2.61 32.85
C SER A 262 8.35 2.85 31.40
N ASN A 263 9.20 3.59 30.69
CA ASN A 263 9.11 3.80 29.25
C ASN A 263 9.21 2.46 28.49
N PHE A 264 10.15 1.60 28.88
CA PHE A 264 10.25 0.24 28.30
C PHE A 264 8.94 -0.53 28.45
N SER A 265 8.41 -0.63 29.68
CA SER A 265 7.20 -1.42 29.96
C SER A 265 5.98 -0.87 29.21
N ALA A 266 5.83 0.46 29.14
CA ALA A 266 4.75 1.10 28.40
C ALA A 266 4.84 0.81 26.88
N ARG A 267 6.04 0.97 26.28
CA ARG A 267 6.26 0.70 24.86
C ARG A 267 6.11 -0.78 24.51
N PHE A 268 6.60 -1.67 25.38
CA PHE A 268 6.44 -3.10 25.22
C PHE A 268 4.95 -3.49 25.23
N SER A 269 4.20 -3.03 26.24
CA SER A 269 2.78 -3.34 26.37
C SER A 269 1.96 -2.81 25.18
N ALA A 270 2.26 -1.61 24.71
CA ALA A 270 1.61 -1.04 23.54
C ALA A 270 1.89 -1.83 22.25
N ALA A 271 3.09 -2.39 22.10
CA ALA A 271 3.48 -3.14 20.91
C ALA A 271 3.06 -4.62 20.93
N VAL A 272 2.96 -5.23 22.13
CA VAL A 272 2.77 -6.69 22.31
C VAL A 272 1.36 -7.03 22.85
N GLY A 273 0.63 -6.04 23.38
CA GLY A 273 -0.69 -6.24 23.97
C GLY A 273 -0.66 -6.78 25.40
N GLN A 274 0.52 -7.04 25.99
CA GLN A 274 0.70 -7.54 27.34
C GLN A 274 1.99 -7.02 27.97
N SER A 275 2.06 -6.98 29.31
CA SER A 275 3.25 -6.50 30.00
C SER A 275 4.46 -7.43 29.81
N PRO A 276 5.72 -6.94 29.97
CA PRO A 276 6.92 -7.78 29.87
C PRO A 276 6.88 -9.00 30.79
N MET A 277 6.38 -8.87 32.02
CA MET A 277 6.25 -9.97 32.97
C MET A 277 5.19 -11.00 32.54
N GLN A 278 4.07 -10.55 32.00
CA GLN A 278 3.05 -11.46 31.45
C GLN A 278 3.60 -12.22 30.24
N TYR A 279 4.30 -11.52 29.34
CA TYR A 279 4.95 -12.13 28.17
C TYR A 279 5.94 -13.23 28.60
N ARG A 280 6.80 -12.98 29.59
CA ARG A 280 7.73 -13.97 30.14
C ARG A 280 7.00 -15.22 30.62
N ARG A 281 5.95 -15.05 31.45
CA ARG A 281 5.17 -16.20 31.96
C ARG A 281 4.55 -17.02 30.82
N SER A 282 3.99 -16.34 29.82
CA SER A 282 3.38 -17.02 28.68
C SER A 282 4.42 -17.80 27.86
N ALA A 283 5.61 -17.23 27.64
CA ALA A 283 6.69 -17.87 26.90
C ALA A 283 7.24 -19.13 27.62
N LEU A 284 7.41 -19.06 28.95
CA LEU A 284 7.84 -20.19 29.74
C LEU A 284 6.81 -21.33 29.72
N HIS A 285 5.54 -21.02 29.87
CA HIS A 285 4.47 -22.03 29.85
C HIS A 285 4.28 -22.69 28.47
N GLN A 286 4.61 -21.99 27.37
CA GLN A 286 4.65 -22.59 26.03
C GLN A 286 5.80 -23.54 25.87
N ALA A 287 6.99 -23.19 26.36
CA ALA A 287 8.18 -24.02 26.28
C ALA A 287 8.04 -25.36 27.11
N GLU A 288 7.34 -25.31 28.24
CA GLU A 288 7.02 -26.50 29.03
C GLU A 288 6.08 -27.47 28.29
N LYS A 289 5.07 -26.94 27.57
CA LYS A 289 4.13 -27.76 26.79
C LYS A 289 4.71 -28.39 25.52
N GLU A 290 5.77 -27.82 24.97
CA GLU A 290 6.46 -28.36 23.80
C GLU A 290 7.49 -29.49 24.17
N GLN A 291 7.75 -29.67 25.49
CA GLN A 291 8.66 -30.70 26.01
C GLN A 291 7.91 -31.93 26.58
N GLU A 292 6.57 -31.84 26.71
CA GLU A 292 5.70 -32.98 27.07
C GLU A 292 5.12 -33.67 25.81
#